data_ddebfc9259a37391be67cc3d5ab45dcb
#
_entry.id   ddebfc9259a37391be67cc3d5ab45dcb
#
_cell.length_a   1.000
_cell.length_b   1.000
_cell.length_c   1.000
_cell.angle_alpha   90.00
_cell.angle_beta   90.00
_cell.angle_gamma   90.00
#
_symmetry.space_group_name_H-M   'P 1'
#
loop_
_entity.id
_entity.type
_entity.pdbx_description
1 polymer ?
#
loop_
_entity_poly.entity_id
_entity_poly.type
_entity_poly.pdbx_seq_one_letter_code
_entity_poly.pdbx_strand_id
1 'polypeptide(L)'
;MKIIFVRHGHPNYADDCLTPLGRRQARAAAERLKDAKIDRFYSSSCGRAYETACYIAELHGGAAVKKLDFMREISWGIEGTSDHTHPWDLADRRVAEGKDVMDRDWQNDPDYAGHTLLRSYLAVAAAFDRWLDELGYRREGNYYRVTRENRDVLLLASHGGSSSAVLAHAFGLPFGFVCHALRPGFTAITEVSLEGEVGALISPTFLLANDIEHIKSLSDPSDYNN
;
A
#
# COMPACT_ATOMS: atom_id res chain seq x y z
N MET A 1 1.91 -0.16 17.73
CA MET A 1 2.68 0.22 16.52
C MET A 1 1.77 0.89 15.52
N LYS A 2 2.30 1.83 14.72
CA LYS A 2 1.58 2.41 13.58
C LYS A 2 2.36 2.22 12.29
N ILE A 3 1.65 2.11 11.17
CA ILE A 3 2.25 2.11 9.83
C ILE A 3 1.60 3.22 9.02
N ILE A 4 2.43 4.12 8.50
CA ILE A 4 2.04 5.19 7.58
C ILE A 4 2.41 4.71 6.17
N PHE A 5 1.42 4.27 5.41
CA PHE A 5 1.58 3.93 3.99
C PHE A 5 1.54 5.21 3.17
N VAL A 6 2.48 5.35 2.24
CA VAL A 6 2.52 6.46 1.28
C VAL A 6 2.68 5.88 -0.12
N ARG A 7 1.73 6.13 -1.03
CA ARG A 7 1.94 5.78 -2.45
C ARG A 7 3.02 6.70 -3.03
N HIS A 8 3.86 6.19 -3.93
CA HIS A 8 4.84 7.02 -4.65
C HIS A 8 4.18 8.22 -5.37
N GLY A 9 4.93 9.31 -5.59
CA GLY A 9 4.52 10.44 -6.41
C GLY A 9 4.40 10.08 -7.90
N HIS A 10 3.92 11.02 -8.73
CA HIS A 10 3.74 10.82 -10.18
C HIS A 10 5.02 10.26 -10.83
N PRO A 11 4.96 9.08 -11.50
CA PRO A 11 6.12 8.33 -11.91
C PRO A 11 6.57 8.64 -13.34
N ASN A 12 7.88 8.54 -13.57
CA ASN A 12 8.46 8.19 -14.85
C ASN A 12 8.77 6.69 -14.83
N TYR A 13 7.96 5.89 -15.49
CA TYR A 13 8.11 4.43 -15.48
C TYR A 13 9.33 3.94 -16.26
N ALA A 14 9.79 4.71 -17.28
CA ALA A 14 10.93 4.30 -18.09
C ALA A 14 12.24 4.29 -17.29
N ASP A 15 12.42 5.29 -16.42
CA ASP A 15 13.62 5.46 -15.60
C ASP A 15 13.41 5.02 -14.14
N ASP A 16 12.21 4.50 -13.79
CA ASP A 16 11.78 4.15 -12.44
C ASP A 16 12.08 5.23 -11.40
N CYS A 17 11.76 6.48 -11.72
CA CYS A 17 11.96 7.66 -10.86
C CYS A 17 10.69 8.52 -10.81
N LEU A 18 10.74 9.62 -10.05
CA LEU A 18 9.66 10.61 -10.04
C LEU A 18 9.82 11.63 -11.18
N THR A 19 8.70 12.05 -11.77
CA THR A 19 8.64 13.22 -12.64
C THR A 19 8.83 14.50 -11.83
N PRO A 20 9.02 15.68 -12.48
CA PRO A 20 9.02 16.96 -11.77
C PRO A 20 7.73 17.19 -10.94
N LEU A 21 6.56 16.76 -11.44
CA LEU A 21 5.31 16.78 -10.68
C LEU A 21 5.40 15.85 -9.47
N GLY A 22 5.83 14.60 -9.68
CA GLY A 22 5.98 13.61 -8.60
C GLY A 22 6.91 14.07 -7.48
N ARG A 23 7.98 14.79 -7.80
CA ARG A 23 8.87 15.39 -6.80
C ARG A 23 8.20 16.51 -6.01
N ARG A 24 7.35 17.32 -6.65
CA ARG A 24 6.55 18.33 -5.92
C ARG A 24 5.55 17.65 -4.98
N GLN A 25 4.88 16.57 -5.44
CA GLN A 25 3.97 15.80 -4.61
C GLN A 25 4.70 15.16 -3.42
N ALA A 26 5.88 14.56 -3.64
CA ALA A 26 6.67 13.96 -2.57
C ALA A 26 7.13 14.98 -1.52
N ARG A 27 7.52 16.20 -1.94
CA ARG A 27 7.83 17.30 -1.01
C ARG A 27 6.61 17.75 -0.22
N ALA A 28 5.44 17.82 -0.85
CA ALA A 28 4.20 18.16 -0.16
C ALA A 28 3.82 17.10 0.89
N ALA A 29 4.00 15.80 0.57
CA ALA A 29 3.84 14.72 1.54
C ALA A 29 4.85 14.82 2.69
N ALA A 30 6.10 15.17 2.39
CA ALA A 30 7.12 15.41 3.41
C ALA A 30 6.72 16.55 4.36
N GLU A 31 6.26 17.68 3.84
CA GLU A 31 5.76 18.80 4.65
C GLU A 31 4.52 18.41 5.47
N ARG A 32 3.61 17.59 4.92
CA ARG A 32 2.42 17.06 5.62
C ARG A 32 2.80 16.19 6.81
N LEU A 33 3.91 15.44 6.70
CA LEU A 33 4.39 14.50 7.71
C LEU A 33 5.53 15.04 8.59
N LYS A 34 6.02 16.26 8.38
CA LYS A 34 7.25 16.78 9.04
C LYS A 34 7.21 16.75 10.57
N ASP A 35 6.02 16.95 11.15
CA ASP A 35 5.81 16.97 12.60
C ASP A 35 5.37 15.60 13.16
N ALA A 36 5.19 14.60 12.28
CA ALA A 36 4.87 13.26 12.69
C ALA A 36 6.10 12.59 13.33
N LYS A 37 5.93 11.93 14.47
CA LYS A 37 6.97 11.06 14.99
C LYS A 37 7.07 9.83 14.08
N ILE A 38 8.18 9.64 13.38
CA ILE A 38 8.46 8.46 12.56
C ILE A 38 9.78 7.85 13.05
N ASP A 39 9.71 6.62 13.53
CA ASP A 39 10.86 5.93 14.14
C ASP A 39 11.70 5.16 13.10
N ARG A 40 11.06 4.65 12.02
CA ARG A 40 11.74 3.90 10.96
C ARG A 40 11.11 4.18 9.59
N PHE A 41 11.98 4.21 8.58
CA PHE A 41 11.59 4.48 7.19
C PHE A 41 11.83 3.26 6.31
N TYR A 42 10.80 2.86 5.59
CA TYR A 42 10.82 1.76 4.63
C TYR A 42 10.28 2.22 3.28
N SER A 43 10.73 1.56 2.22
CA SER A 43 10.16 1.74 0.90
C SER A 43 10.17 0.44 0.11
N SER A 44 9.33 0.36 -0.92
CA SER A 44 9.57 -0.53 -2.04
C SER A 44 10.97 -0.31 -2.59
N SER A 45 11.59 -1.35 -3.16
CA SER A 45 12.88 -1.23 -3.85
C SER A 45 12.80 -0.54 -5.21
N CYS A 46 11.60 -0.25 -5.75
CA CYS A 46 11.44 0.55 -6.95
C CYS A 46 11.86 2.00 -6.70
N GLY A 47 12.58 2.58 -7.68
CA GLY A 47 13.20 3.90 -7.56
C GLY A 47 12.22 5.01 -7.21
N ARG A 48 11.05 5.07 -7.88
CA ARG A 48 10.00 6.08 -7.62
C ARG A 48 9.46 6.06 -6.19
N ALA A 49 9.32 4.88 -5.59
CA ALA A 49 8.86 4.74 -4.20
C ALA A 49 9.99 5.09 -3.21
N TYR A 50 11.19 4.64 -3.50
CA TYR A 50 12.37 4.99 -2.72
C TYR A 50 12.64 6.49 -2.72
N GLU A 51 12.58 7.15 -3.91
CA GLU A 51 12.73 8.60 -4.03
C GLU A 51 11.66 9.36 -3.22
N THR A 52 10.39 8.87 -3.22
CA THR A 52 9.32 9.44 -2.39
C THR A 52 9.64 9.35 -0.90
N ALA A 53 10.10 8.18 -0.43
CA ALA A 53 10.49 7.99 0.97
C ALA A 53 11.67 8.88 1.37
N CYS A 54 12.64 9.08 0.48
CA CYS A 54 13.81 9.93 0.74
C CYS A 54 13.40 11.39 0.98
N TYR A 55 12.46 11.96 0.19
CA TYR A 55 11.96 13.31 0.45
C TYR A 55 11.33 13.46 1.84
N ILE A 56 10.61 12.43 2.32
CA ILE A 56 10.01 12.46 3.65
C ILE A 56 11.11 12.32 4.72
N ALA A 57 12.02 11.37 4.55
CA ALA A 57 13.12 11.11 5.49
C ALA A 57 14.07 12.31 5.63
N GLU A 58 14.22 13.13 4.58
CA GLU A 58 15.04 14.33 4.58
C GLU A 58 14.58 15.34 5.65
N LEU A 59 13.26 15.54 5.81
CA LEU A 59 12.70 16.39 6.87
C LEU A 59 12.72 15.74 8.27
N HIS A 60 13.13 14.48 8.35
CA HIS A 60 13.34 13.74 9.60
C HIS A 60 14.83 13.48 9.86
N GLY A 61 15.69 14.47 9.57
CA GLY A 61 17.13 14.42 9.84
C GLY A 61 17.91 13.54 8.88
N GLY A 62 17.38 13.22 7.71
CA GLY A 62 18.04 12.35 6.73
C GLY A 62 18.07 10.89 7.15
N ALA A 63 17.01 10.41 7.82
CA ALA A 63 16.91 9.05 8.31
C ALA A 63 17.12 8.01 7.19
N ALA A 64 17.77 6.90 7.49
CA ALA A 64 18.01 5.84 6.54
C ALA A 64 16.72 5.13 6.12
N VAL A 65 16.48 4.98 4.82
CA VAL A 65 15.34 4.27 4.25
C VAL A 65 15.73 2.84 3.91
N LYS A 66 15.09 1.86 4.57
CA LYS A 66 15.30 0.43 4.30
C LYS A 66 14.37 -0.04 3.17
N LYS A 67 14.93 -0.71 2.17
CA LYS A 67 14.15 -1.27 1.06
C LYS A 67 13.51 -2.60 1.44
N LEU A 68 12.25 -2.79 1.05
CA LEU A 68 11.48 -4.02 1.18
C LEU A 68 11.08 -4.50 -0.22
N ASP A 69 11.75 -5.53 -0.71
CA ASP A 69 11.53 -6.03 -2.08
C ASP A 69 10.12 -6.58 -2.29
N PHE A 70 9.50 -7.14 -1.27
CA PHE A 70 8.13 -7.66 -1.35
C PHE A 70 7.08 -6.54 -1.54
N MET A 71 7.45 -5.26 -1.31
CA MET A 71 6.58 -4.11 -1.54
C MET A 71 6.70 -3.52 -2.95
N ARG A 72 7.42 -4.17 -3.87
CA ARG A 72 7.38 -3.81 -5.30
C ARG A 72 5.95 -3.87 -5.81
N GLU A 73 5.66 -3.10 -6.89
CA GLU A 73 4.32 -3.15 -7.46
C GLU A 73 3.97 -4.57 -7.91
N ILE A 74 2.73 -4.96 -7.64
CA ILE A 74 2.21 -6.27 -8.06
C ILE A 74 2.09 -6.32 -9.58
N SER A 75 2.19 -7.52 -10.14
CA SER A 75 1.88 -7.75 -11.55
C SER A 75 0.41 -8.08 -11.74
N TRP A 76 -0.12 -7.77 -12.90
CA TRP A 76 -1.49 -8.06 -13.32
C TRP A 76 -1.53 -8.46 -14.80
N GLY A 77 -2.71 -8.90 -15.22
CA GLY A 77 -2.90 -9.46 -16.56
C GLY A 77 -2.77 -10.99 -16.58
N ILE A 78 -3.10 -11.59 -17.72
CA ILE A 78 -3.04 -13.04 -17.94
C ILE A 78 -1.74 -13.37 -18.66
N GLU A 79 -0.93 -14.23 -18.04
CA GLU A 79 0.38 -14.63 -18.57
C GLU A 79 0.24 -15.28 -19.95
N GLY A 80 1.09 -14.86 -20.90
CA GLY A 80 1.08 -15.37 -22.28
C GLY A 80 -0.01 -14.79 -23.19
N THR A 81 -0.76 -13.80 -22.71
CA THR A 81 -1.80 -13.10 -23.47
C THR A 81 -1.53 -11.60 -23.57
N SER A 82 -2.35 -10.88 -24.35
CA SER A 82 -2.37 -9.41 -24.40
C SER A 82 -3.26 -8.80 -23.31
N ASP A 83 -3.84 -9.60 -22.42
CA ASP A 83 -4.66 -9.09 -21.32
C ASP A 83 -3.75 -8.51 -20.24
N HIS A 84 -3.82 -7.20 -20.08
CA HIS A 84 -3.15 -6.41 -19.05
C HIS A 84 -4.16 -5.62 -18.21
N THR A 85 -5.39 -6.16 -18.05
CA THR A 85 -6.44 -5.50 -17.26
C THR A 85 -5.94 -5.15 -15.88
N HIS A 86 -5.98 -3.87 -15.56
CA HIS A 86 -5.53 -3.35 -14.29
C HIS A 86 -6.47 -3.79 -13.15
N PRO A 87 -5.99 -4.05 -11.91
CA PRO A 87 -6.82 -4.50 -10.79
C PRO A 87 -8.03 -3.62 -10.49
N TRP A 88 -7.89 -2.30 -10.65
CA TRP A 88 -8.98 -1.35 -10.46
C TRP A 88 -10.05 -1.47 -11.56
N ASP A 89 -9.62 -1.62 -12.81
CA ASP A 89 -10.55 -1.77 -13.96
C ASP A 89 -11.30 -3.10 -13.86
N LEU A 90 -10.62 -4.17 -13.41
CA LEU A 90 -11.26 -5.44 -13.12
C LEU A 90 -12.33 -5.30 -12.03
N ALA A 91 -12.02 -4.62 -10.94
CA ALA A 91 -12.95 -4.40 -9.84
C ALA A 91 -14.17 -3.56 -10.28
N ASP A 92 -13.94 -2.50 -11.07
CA ASP A 92 -15.02 -1.66 -11.62
C ASP A 92 -15.92 -2.43 -12.58
N ARG A 93 -15.32 -3.23 -13.47
CA ARG A 93 -16.08 -4.09 -14.38
C ARG A 93 -16.99 -5.03 -13.60
N ARG A 94 -16.48 -5.66 -12.54
CA ARG A 94 -17.28 -6.54 -11.67
C ARG A 94 -18.47 -5.81 -11.04
N VAL A 95 -18.27 -4.61 -10.54
CA VAL A 95 -19.37 -3.77 -10.02
C VAL A 95 -20.39 -3.46 -11.10
N ALA A 96 -19.92 -3.06 -12.29
CA ALA A 96 -20.80 -2.74 -13.43
C ALA A 96 -21.62 -3.96 -13.89
N GLU A 97 -21.07 -5.17 -13.75
CA GLU A 97 -21.74 -6.44 -14.05
C GLU A 97 -22.65 -6.95 -12.90
N GLY A 98 -22.73 -6.20 -11.79
CA GLY A 98 -23.52 -6.59 -10.61
C GLY A 98 -22.93 -7.75 -9.82
N LYS A 99 -21.64 -8.08 -10.00
CA LYS A 99 -20.95 -9.11 -9.23
C LYS A 99 -20.60 -8.58 -7.84
N ASP A 100 -20.65 -9.47 -6.84
CA ASP A 100 -20.31 -9.10 -5.47
C ASP A 100 -18.79 -8.91 -5.31
N VAL A 101 -18.37 -7.67 -5.08
CA VAL A 101 -16.95 -7.36 -4.77
C VAL A 101 -16.57 -7.67 -3.34
N MET A 102 -17.56 -7.97 -2.47
CA MET A 102 -17.35 -8.41 -1.09
C MET A 102 -17.28 -9.94 -0.94
N ASP A 103 -17.33 -10.67 -2.07
CA ASP A 103 -17.19 -12.12 -2.06
C ASP A 103 -15.87 -12.55 -1.41
N ARG A 104 -15.96 -13.26 -0.31
CA ARG A 104 -14.78 -13.74 0.46
C ARG A 104 -14.04 -14.87 -0.24
N ASP A 105 -14.70 -15.56 -1.17
CA ASP A 105 -14.10 -16.62 -2.00
C ASP A 105 -13.54 -16.08 -3.34
N TRP A 106 -13.35 -14.79 -3.44
CA TRP A 106 -12.89 -14.09 -4.65
C TRP A 106 -11.64 -14.71 -5.31
N GLN A 107 -10.79 -15.39 -4.53
CA GLN A 107 -9.58 -16.03 -5.04
C GLN A 107 -9.89 -17.20 -5.98
N ASN A 108 -11.06 -17.81 -5.84
CA ASN A 108 -11.56 -18.91 -6.69
C ASN A 108 -12.45 -18.40 -7.83
N ASP A 109 -12.72 -17.11 -7.90
CA ASP A 109 -13.55 -16.53 -8.95
C ASP A 109 -12.83 -16.56 -10.32
N PRO A 110 -13.53 -16.99 -11.39
CA PRO A 110 -12.97 -17.07 -12.74
C PRO A 110 -12.35 -15.77 -13.26
N ASP A 111 -12.83 -14.61 -12.82
CA ASP A 111 -12.27 -13.31 -13.22
C ASP A 111 -10.83 -13.09 -12.71
N TYR A 112 -10.44 -13.80 -11.64
CA TYR A 112 -9.09 -13.78 -11.11
C TYR A 112 -8.27 -15.03 -11.52
N ALA A 113 -8.93 -16.06 -12.05
CA ALA A 113 -8.29 -17.29 -12.48
C ALA A 113 -7.31 -17.02 -13.63
N GLY A 114 -6.08 -17.52 -13.51
CA GLY A 114 -5.04 -17.30 -14.51
C GLY A 114 -4.41 -15.91 -14.49
N HIS A 115 -4.96 -14.95 -13.72
CA HIS A 115 -4.34 -13.64 -13.54
C HIS A 115 -3.08 -13.73 -12.68
N THR A 116 -2.01 -13.08 -13.11
CA THR A 116 -0.75 -12.97 -12.31
C THR A 116 -0.98 -12.22 -11.00
N LEU A 117 -2.07 -11.43 -10.93
CA LEU A 117 -2.54 -10.71 -9.78
C LEU A 117 -2.67 -11.57 -8.53
N LEU A 118 -3.34 -12.74 -8.63
CA LEU A 118 -3.55 -13.62 -7.47
C LEU A 118 -2.22 -14.11 -6.89
N ARG A 119 -1.31 -14.57 -7.75
CA ARG A 119 0.03 -15.00 -7.35
C ARG A 119 0.80 -13.87 -6.66
N SER A 120 0.75 -12.67 -7.23
CA SER A 120 1.40 -11.48 -6.66
C SER A 120 0.81 -11.08 -5.32
N TYR A 121 -0.53 -11.08 -5.21
CA TYR A 121 -1.25 -10.82 -3.96
C TYR A 121 -0.81 -11.78 -2.85
N LEU A 122 -0.83 -13.08 -3.12
CA LEU A 122 -0.46 -14.11 -2.14
C LEU A 122 1.01 -13.98 -1.69
N ALA A 123 1.91 -13.67 -2.62
CA ALA A 123 3.32 -13.46 -2.31
C ALA A 123 3.54 -12.24 -1.40
N VAL A 124 2.89 -11.11 -1.70
CA VAL A 124 2.94 -9.89 -0.89
C VAL A 124 2.34 -10.12 0.49
N ALA A 125 1.17 -10.77 0.57
CA ALA A 125 0.49 -11.08 1.82
C ALA A 125 1.36 -11.94 2.75
N ALA A 126 1.92 -13.03 2.24
CA ALA A 126 2.80 -13.90 3.01
C ALA A 126 4.10 -13.21 3.47
N ALA A 127 4.66 -12.33 2.63
CA ALA A 127 5.86 -11.58 2.99
C ALA A 127 5.57 -10.49 4.03
N PHE A 128 4.41 -9.86 3.94
CA PHE A 128 3.95 -8.87 4.93
C PHE A 128 3.73 -9.50 6.30
N ASP A 129 3.10 -10.70 6.35
CA ASP A 129 2.94 -11.42 7.62
C ASP A 129 4.28 -11.78 8.27
N ARG A 130 5.27 -12.21 7.49
CA ARG A 130 6.64 -12.45 8.01
C ARG A 130 7.27 -11.19 8.55
N TRP A 131 7.15 -10.09 7.82
CA TRP A 131 7.66 -8.79 8.27
C TRP A 131 6.97 -8.30 9.54
N LEU A 132 5.66 -8.49 9.68
CA LEU A 132 4.93 -8.18 10.90
C LEU A 132 5.32 -9.09 12.08
N ASP A 133 5.59 -10.39 11.85
CA ASP A 133 6.06 -11.30 12.91
C ASP A 133 7.42 -10.85 13.47
N GLU A 134 8.34 -10.39 12.60
CA GLU A 134 9.60 -9.76 13.02
C GLU A 134 9.37 -8.49 13.88
N LEU A 135 8.27 -7.80 13.68
CA LEU A 135 7.89 -6.59 14.42
C LEU A 135 7.05 -6.88 15.68
N GLY A 136 6.71 -8.16 15.93
CA GLY A 136 5.97 -8.59 17.11
C GLY A 136 4.49 -8.83 16.91
N TYR A 137 4.05 -9.06 15.65
CA TYR A 137 2.64 -9.30 15.29
C TYR A 137 2.50 -10.55 14.44
N ARG A 138 2.15 -11.68 15.05
CA ARG A 138 1.98 -12.97 14.37
C ARG A 138 0.57 -13.14 13.83
N ARG A 139 0.43 -13.50 12.56
CA ARG A 139 -0.86 -13.79 11.95
C ARG A 139 -1.54 -15.01 12.56
N GLU A 140 -2.80 -14.89 12.97
CA GLU A 140 -3.69 -15.98 13.41
C GLU A 140 -5.07 -15.82 12.74
N GLY A 141 -5.33 -16.54 11.68
CA GLY A 141 -6.52 -16.38 10.86
C GLY A 141 -6.61 -14.98 10.25
N ASN A 142 -7.65 -14.22 10.54
CA ASN A 142 -7.84 -12.84 10.08
C ASN A 142 -7.33 -11.80 11.09
N TYR A 143 -6.63 -12.22 12.14
CA TYR A 143 -6.16 -11.38 13.23
C TYR A 143 -4.66 -11.46 13.39
N TYR A 144 -4.11 -10.65 14.29
CA TYR A 144 -2.70 -10.68 14.69
C TYR A 144 -2.57 -10.87 16.20
N ARG A 145 -1.72 -11.83 16.62
CA ARG A 145 -1.30 -11.99 18.01
C ARG A 145 -0.15 -11.04 18.30
N VAL A 146 -0.29 -10.19 19.31
CA VAL A 146 0.81 -9.37 19.80
C VAL A 146 1.78 -10.27 20.58
N THR A 147 2.96 -10.51 20.01
CA THR A 147 4.00 -11.37 20.61
C THR A 147 5.05 -10.59 21.36
N ARG A 148 5.18 -9.29 21.08
CA ARG A 148 6.13 -8.37 21.69
C ARG A 148 5.59 -6.95 21.67
N GLU A 149 5.86 -6.17 22.71
CA GLU A 149 5.54 -4.73 22.71
C GLU A 149 6.31 -4.02 21.59
N ASN A 150 5.59 -3.22 20.81
CA ASN A 150 6.14 -2.36 19.77
C ASN A 150 5.30 -1.09 19.68
N ARG A 151 5.94 0.06 19.91
CA ARG A 151 5.30 1.40 19.85
C ARG A 151 5.82 2.25 18.70
N ASP A 152 6.63 1.68 17.81
CA ASP A 152 7.20 2.41 16.70
C ASP A 152 6.12 2.91 15.74
N VAL A 153 6.40 4.04 15.13
CA VAL A 153 5.71 4.56 13.95
C VAL A 153 6.60 4.32 12.75
N LEU A 154 6.10 3.54 11.80
CA LEU A 154 6.82 3.13 10.60
C LEU A 154 6.27 3.90 9.40
N LEU A 155 7.13 4.46 8.57
CA LEU A 155 6.74 4.94 7.24
C LEU A 155 7.04 3.84 6.21
N LEU A 156 6.12 3.58 5.30
CA LEU A 156 6.27 2.63 4.21
C LEU A 156 5.80 3.23 2.89
N ALA A 157 6.75 3.71 2.09
CA ALA A 157 6.46 4.20 0.74
C ALA A 157 6.42 3.05 -0.26
N SER A 158 5.32 2.94 -1.03
CA SER A 158 5.13 1.84 -1.98
C SER A 158 4.21 2.24 -3.14
N HIS A 159 3.41 1.30 -3.64
CA HIS A 159 2.60 1.48 -4.83
C HIS A 159 1.12 1.29 -4.53
N GLY A 160 0.28 1.58 -5.52
CA GLY A 160 -1.16 1.38 -5.40
C GLY A 160 -1.51 -0.09 -5.15
N GLY A 161 -1.09 -0.98 -6.02
CA GLY A 161 -1.45 -2.39 -5.96
C GLY A 161 -0.87 -3.13 -4.76
N SER A 162 0.43 -2.97 -4.48
CA SER A 162 1.06 -3.63 -3.33
C SER A 162 0.50 -3.14 -1.99
N SER A 163 0.24 -1.84 -1.83
CA SER A 163 -0.44 -1.32 -0.64
C SER A 163 -1.86 -1.84 -0.50
N SER A 164 -2.63 -1.87 -1.61
CA SER A 164 -3.99 -2.43 -1.59
C SER A 164 -3.99 -3.92 -1.23
N ALA A 165 -3.01 -4.69 -1.71
CA ALA A 165 -2.86 -6.10 -1.36
C ALA A 165 -2.58 -6.29 0.13
N VAL A 166 -1.65 -5.50 0.69
CA VAL A 166 -1.35 -5.52 2.13
C VAL A 166 -2.58 -5.13 2.96
N LEU A 167 -3.28 -4.06 2.58
CA LEU A 167 -4.46 -3.61 3.32
C LEU A 167 -5.60 -4.63 3.24
N ALA A 168 -5.88 -5.18 2.05
CA ALA A 168 -6.88 -6.24 1.88
C ALA A 168 -6.57 -7.44 2.80
N HIS A 169 -5.32 -7.92 2.76
CA HIS A 169 -4.89 -9.04 3.59
C HIS A 169 -4.95 -8.74 5.08
N ALA A 170 -4.41 -7.59 5.51
CA ALA A 170 -4.33 -7.22 6.92
C ALA A 170 -5.71 -7.11 7.57
N PHE A 171 -6.69 -6.55 6.85
CA PHE A 171 -8.06 -6.37 7.33
C PHE A 171 -9.00 -7.54 7.02
N GLY A 172 -8.53 -8.57 6.32
CA GLY A 172 -9.37 -9.71 5.89
C GLY A 172 -10.46 -9.29 4.92
N LEU A 173 -10.20 -8.30 4.08
CA LEU A 173 -11.12 -7.78 3.05
C LEU A 173 -10.83 -8.43 1.70
N PRO A 174 -11.84 -8.64 0.84
CA PRO A 174 -11.62 -9.03 -0.54
C PRO A 174 -10.80 -7.99 -1.29
N PHE A 175 -9.81 -8.45 -2.07
CA PHE A 175 -8.90 -7.54 -2.78
C PHE A 175 -9.64 -6.66 -3.79
N GLY A 176 -10.63 -7.22 -4.51
CA GLY A 176 -11.47 -6.47 -5.43
C GLY A 176 -12.23 -5.31 -4.78
N PHE A 177 -12.72 -5.53 -3.54
CA PHE A 177 -13.35 -4.45 -2.77
C PHE A 177 -12.35 -3.32 -2.48
N VAL A 178 -11.14 -3.65 -2.01
CA VAL A 178 -10.13 -2.63 -1.69
C VAL A 178 -9.71 -1.87 -2.95
N CYS A 179 -9.56 -2.55 -4.09
CA CYS A 179 -9.27 -1.91 -5.37
C CYS A 179 -10.40 -0.97 -5.82
N HIS A 180 -11.66 -1.32 -5.58
CA HIS A 180 -12.80 -0.48 -5.95
C HIS A 180 -12.96 0.71 -4.99
N ALA A 181 -12.93 0.46 -3.69
CA ALA A 181 -13.31 1.44 -2.67
C ALA A 181 -12.15 2.34 -2.17
N LEU A 182 -10.91 1.83 -2.20
CA LEU A 182 -9.73 2.52 -1.69
C LEU A 182 -8.68 2.66 -2.79
N ARG A 183 -8.86 3.63 -3.68
CA ARG A 183 -7.91 3.95 -4.76
C ARG A 183 -6.90 4.97 -4.25
N PRO A 184 -5.71 4.56 -3.83
CA PRO A 184 -4.75 5.52 -3.31
C PRO A 184 -4.28 6.45 -4.44
N GLY A 185 -4.45 7.77 -4.25
CA GLY A 185 -3.87 8.81 -5.11
C GLY A 185 -2.34 8.82 -5.02
N PHE A 186 -1.66 9.56 -5.91
CA PHE A 186 -0.21 9.77 -5.77
C PHE A 186 0.10 10.46 -4.45
N THR A 187 1.11 9.99 -3.75
CA THR A 187 1.49 10.39 -2.38
C THR A 187 0.39 10.31 -1.33
N ALA A 188 -0.74 9.65 -1.64
CA ALA A 188 -1.80 9.43 -0.66
C ALA A 188 -1.25 8.77 0.60
N ILE A 189 -1.72 9.27 1.76
CA ILE A 189 -1.33 8.81 3.08
C ILE A 189 -2.46 7.95 3.65
N THR A 190 -2.10 6.75 4.10
CA THR A 190 -3.01 5.85 4.83
C THR A 190 -2.33 5.43 6.12
N GLU A 191 -2.95 5.68 7.27
CA GLU A 191 -2.41 5.31 8.58
C GLU A 191 -3.18 4.14 9.16
N VAL A 192 -2.44 3.13 9.61
CA VAL A 192 -2.97 1.92 10.23
C VAL A 192 -2.34 1.73 11.60
N SER A 193 -3.17 1.46 12.61
CA SER A 193 -2.72 1.10 13.96
C SER A 193 -2.83 -0.40 14.20
N LEU A 194 -1.83 -0.96 14.86
CA LEU A 194 -1.81 -2.31 15.43
C LEU A 194 -1.52 -2.16 16.93
N GLU A 195 -2.56 -1.86 17.71
CA GLU A 195 -2.45 -1.63 19.16
C GLU A 195 -3.05 -2.78 19.95
N GLY A 196 -2.36 -3.20 21.00
CA GLY A 196 -2.79 -4.24 21.92
C GLY A 196 -1.69 -4.62 22.90
N GLU A 197 -2.08 -5.24 24.00
CA GLU A 197 -1.15 -5.80 24.97
C GLU A 197 -0.53 -7.10 24.46
N VAL A 198 0.65 -7.44 24.96
CA VAL A 198 1.31 -8.73 24.64
C VAL A 198 0.39 -9.88 25.02
N GLY A 199 0.18 -10.81 24.09
CA GLY A 199 -0.75 -11.92 24.21
C GLY A 199 -2.16 -11.62 23.67
N ALA A 200 -2.52 -10.36 23.41
CA ALA A 200 -3.81 -10.03 22.84
C ALA A 200 -3.91 -10.43 21.36
N LEU A 201 -5.11 -10.81 20.93
CA LEU A 201 -5.47 -10.97 19.52
C LEU A 201 -6.12 -9.67 19.05
N ILE A 202 -5.56 -9.05 18.01
CA ILE A 202 -5.99 -7.74 17.52
C ILE A 202 -6.34 -7.76 16.02
N SER A 203 -7.17 -6.81 15.60
CA SER A 203 -7.35 -6.42 14.21
C SER A 203 -6.70 -5.06 13.99
N PRO A 204 -6.11 -4.79 12.81
CA PRO A 204 -5.66 -3.44 12.47
C PRO A 204 -6.84 -2.46 12.46
N THR A 205 -6.54 -1.17 12.68
CA THR A 205 -7.52 -0.08 12.65
C THR A 205 -7.03 1.01 11.71
N PHE A 206 -7.89 1.48 10.79
CA PHE A 206 -7.61 2.68 10.01
C PHE A 206 -7.71 3.91 10.91
N LEU A 207 -6.67 4.73 10.93
CA LEU A 207 -6.66 6.06 11.55
C LEU A 207 -6.90 7.14 10.49
N LEU A 208 -6.40 6.91 9.28
CA LEU A 208 -6.54 7.77 8.11
C LEU A 208 -6.55 6.90 6.86
N ALA A 209 -7.36 7.23 5.87
CA ALA A 209 -7.42 6.46 4.62
C ALA A 209 -7.36 7.40 3.41
N ASN A 210 -6.38 7.15 2.53
CA ASN A 210 -6.23 7.81 1.23
C ASN A 210 -6.26 9.35 1.30
N ASP A 211 -5.59 9.95 2.30
CA ASP A 211 -5.48 11.41 2.43
C ASP A 211 -4.54 11.98 1.36
N ILE A 212 -5.07 12.86 0.52
CA ILE A 212 -4.37 13.58 -0.55
C ILE A 212 -4.48 15.10 -0.38
N GLU A 213 -4.89 15.59 0.77
CA GLU A 213 -5.14 17.02 1.00
C GLU A 213 -3.92 17.88 0.65
N HIS A 214 -2.72 17.38 0.95
CA HIS A 214 -1.44 18.07 0.71
C HIS A 214 -1.10 18.30 -0.78
N ILE A 215 -1.76 17.61 -1.72
CA ILE A 215 -1.48 17.76 -3.16
C ILE A 215 -2.64 18.38 -3.95
N LYS A 216 -3.77 18.66 -3.33
CA LYS A 216 -4.96 19.21 -4.03
C LYS A 216 -4.69 20.52 -4.78
N SER A 217 -3.72 21.31 -4.32
CA SER A 217 -3.33 22.55 -4.99
C SER A 217 -2.21 22.37 -6.03
N LEU A 218 -1.63 21.17 -6.15
CA LEU A 218 -0.46 20.92 -6.97
C LEU A 218 -0.75 20.24 -8.29
N SER A 219 -1.91 19.58 -8.41
CA SER A 219 -2.23 18.66 -9.50
C SER A 219 -3.50 19.10 -10.19
N ASP A 220 -3.56 18.90 -11.51
CA ASP A 220 -4.82 18.91 -12.24
C ASP A 220 -5.66 17.71 -11.72
N PRO A 221 -6.99 17.85 -11.56
CA PRO A 221 -7.86 16.74 -11.18
C PRO A 221 -7.70 15.46 -12.02
N SER A 222 -7.28 15.58 -13.29
CA SER A 222 -6.96 14.44 -14.16
C SER A 222 -5.73 13.63 -13.69
N ASP A 223 -4.83 14.22 -12.89
CA ASP A 223 -3.62 13.55 -12.40
C ASP A 223 -3.91 12.57 -11.25
N TYR A 224 -5.12 12.57 -10.69
CA TYR A 224 -5.50 11.68 -9.57
C TYR A 224 -5.93 10.29 -10.01
N ASN A 225 -6.23 10.10 -11.29
CA ASN A 225 -6.88 8.90 -11.82
C ASN A 225 -5.96 7.99 -12.66
N ASN A 226 -4.65 8.24 -12.69
CA ASN A 226 -3.67 7.41 -13.44
C ASN A 226 -2.70 6.68 -12.54
#